data_3d04d50a3815ad13b2c19c47a9df8227
#
_entry.id   3d04d50a3815ad13b2c19c47a9df8227
#
_cell.length_a   1.000
_cell.length_b   1.000
_cell.length_c   1.000
_cell.angle_alpha   90.00
_cell.angle_beta   90.00
_cell.angle_gamma   90.00
#
_symmetry.space_group_name_H-M   'P 1'
#
loop_
_entity.id
_entity.type
_entity.pdbx_description
1 polymer ?
#
loop_
_entity_poly.entity_id
_entity_poly.type
_entity_poly.pdbx_seq_one_letter_code
_entity_poly.pdbx_strand_id
1 'polypeptide(L)'
;AMAAEREADAPRPVDAPRIRAHIKARRLRETFFPQGLFADPAWDILLDLAAARREGRAVSVSSLCIAAAVPTTTALRWIKHMVDDGLLVRRADQEDARRAFIELAPATAETLDRCLEACFNLPGL
;
A
#
# COMPACT_ATOMS: atom_id res chain seq x y z
N ALA A 1 16.68 29.54 16.01
CA ALA A 1 17.44 28.56 15.24
C ALA A 1 17.15 27.12 15.71
N MET A 2 17.27 26.85 17.00
CA MET A 2 17.03 25.50 17.55
C MET A 2 15.59 25.08 17.48
N ALA A 3 14.63 25.99 17.65
CA ALA A 3 13.21 25.66 17.52
C ALA A 3 12.81 25.32 16.05
N ALA A 4 13.36 26.08 15.09
CA ALA A 4 13.14 25.81 13.67
C ALA A 4 13.77 24.49 13.22
N GLU A 5 14.94 24.15 13.75
CA GLU A 5 15.60 22.87 13.48
C GLU A 5 14.80 21.70 14.05
N ARG A 6 14.22 21.85 15.24
CA ARG A 6 13.34 20.84 15.85
C ARG A 6 12.05 20.63 15.04
N GLU A 7 11.47 21.72 14.53
CA GLU A 7 10.28 21.64 13.68
C GLU A 7 10.59 20.97 12.35
N ALA A 8 11.77 21.25 11.76
CA ALA A 8 12.21 20.63 10.53
C ALA A 8 12.47 19.13 10.69
N ASP A 9 12.90 18.70 11.89
CA ASP A 9 13.19 17.30 12.21
C ASP A 9 11.98 16.54 12.77
N ALA A 10 10.86 17.23 13.02
CA ALA A 10 9.65 16.59 13.51
C ALA A 10 9.10 15.60 12.47
N PRO A 11 8.66 14.41 12.90
CA PRO A 11 8.05 13.45 11.98
C PRO A 11 6.85 14.06 11.26
N ARG A 12 6.80 13.91 9.95
CA ARG A 12 5.66 14.36 9.16
C ARG A 12 4.62 13.24 9.10
N PRO A 13 3.32 13.58 9.13
CA PRO A 13 2.27 12.58 8.97
C PRO A 13 2.46 11.79 7.68
N VAL A 14 2.19 10.49 7.72
CA VAL A 14 2.19 9.64 6.54
C VAL A 14 0.76 9.63 6.00
N ASP A 15 0.44 10.64 5.21
CA ASP A 15 -0.87 10.80 4.59
C ASP A 15 -0.97 10.11 3.23
N ALA A 16 -2.17 10.10 2.65
CA ALA A 16 -2.39 9.46 1.36
C ALA A 16 -1.54 10.06 0.24
N PRO A 17 -1.42 11.39 0.08
CA PRO A 17 -0.55 11.96 -0.96
C PRO A 17 0.90 11.50 -0.85
N ARG A 18 1.42 11.39 0.36
CA ARG A 18 2.80 10.95 0.59
C ARG A 18 2.98 9.48 0.20
N ILE A 19 2.03 8.62 0.54
CA ILE A 19 2.06 7.22 0.13
C ILE A 19 1.93 7.10 -1.40
N ARG A 20 1.01 7.86 -2.00
CA ARG A 20 0.82 7.86 -3.45
C ARG A 20 2.07 8.34 -4.19
N ALA A 21 2.78 9.32 -3.67
CA ALA A 21 4.05 9.78 -4.24
C ALA A 21 5.11 8.68 -4.21
N HIS A 22 5.16 7.91 -3.12
CA HIS A 22 6.07 6.78 -3.01
C HIS A 22 5.73 5.67 -4.01
N ILE A 23 4.45 5.34 -4.16
CA ILE A 23 3.99 4.38 -5.17
C ILE A 23 4.39 4.83 -6.57
N LYS A 24 4.18 6.11 -6.88
CA LYS A 24 4.55 6.69 -8.16
C LYS A 24 6.05 6.59 -8.43
N ALA A 25 6.88 6.86 -7.43
CA ALA A 25 8.34 6.73 -7.56
C ALA A 25 8.73 5.27 -7.85
N ARG A 26 8.08 4.30 -7.21
CA ARG A 26 8.30 2.87 -7.47
C ARG A 26 7.96 2.52 -8.92
N ARG A 27 6.81 2.98 -9.41
CA ARG A 27 6.41 2.72 -10.81
C ARG A 27 7.35 3.40 -11.81
N LEU A 28 7.74 4.63 -11.52
CA LEU A 28 8.66 5.37 -12.40
C LEU A 28 10.02 4.66 -12.51
N ARG A 29 10.57 4.18 -11.41
CA ARG A 29 11.84 3.44 -11.41
C ARG A 29 11.79 2.23 -12.35
N GLU A 30 10.68 1.54 -12.40
CA GLU A 30 10.48 0.36 -13.24
C GLU A 30 10.53 0.66 -14.73
N THR A 31 10.34 1.92 -15.14
CA THR A 31 10.42 2.31 -16.56
C THR A 31 11.86 2.36 -17.07
N PHE A 32 12.84 2.40 -16.18
CA PHE A 32 14.27 2.48 -16.54
C PHE A 32 14.97 1.13 -16.56
N PHE A 33 14.34 0.07 -16.07
CA PHE A 33 14.93 -1.24 -15.91
C PHE A 33 14.04 -2.33 -16.51
N PRO A 34 14.57 -3.55 -16.72
CA PRO A 34 13.75 -4.63 -17.25
C PRO A 34 12.50 -4.89 -16.39
N GLN A 35 11.40 -5.20 -17.06
CA GLN A 35 10.12 -5.49 -16.42
C GLN A 35 10.27 -6.62 -15.38
N GLY A 36 9.69 -6.42 -14.21
CA GLY A 36 9.66 -7.42 -13.14
C GLY A 36 10.91 -7.44 -12.25
N LEU A 37 11.96 -6.69 -12.58
CA LEU A 37 13.18 -6.67 -11.78
C LEU A 37 12.95 -6.24 -10.33
N PHE A 38 12.07 -5.27 -10.13
CA PHE A 38 11.76 -4.70 -8.80
C PHE A 38 10.39 -5.14 -8.27
N ALA A 39 9.87 -6.27 -8.73
CA ALA A 39 8.56 -6.73 -8.30
C ALA A 39 8.55 -6.99 -6.78
N ASP A 40 7.58 -6.39 -6.11
CA ASP A 40 7.34 -6.57 -4.69
C ASP A 40 5.81 -6.48 -4.46
N PRO A 41 5.06 -7.50 -4.90
CA PRO A 41 3.61 -7.43 -4.89
C PRO A 41 3.01 -7.28 -3.49
N ALA A 42 3.58 -7.91 -2.48
CA ALA A 42 3.08 -7.77 -1.12
C ALA A 42 3.16 -6.32 -0.63
N TRP A 43 4.30 -5.67 -0.85
CA TRP A 43 4.49 -4.28 -0.45
C TRP A 43 3.59 -3.34 -1.25
N ASP A 44 3.51 -3.54 -2.57
CA ASP A 44 2.66 -2.71 -3.44
C ASP A 44 1.17 -2.85 -3.08
N ILE A 45 0.72 -4.05 -2.73
CA ILE A 45 -0.64 -4.28 -2.23
C ILE A 45 -0.88 -3.50 -0.93
N LEU A 46 0.04 -3.61 0.03
CA LEU A 46 -0.09 -2.92 1.31
C LEU A 46 -0.09 -1.40 1.16
N LEU A 47 0.78 -0.87 0.31
CA LEU A 47 0.85 0.58 0.06
C LEU A 47 -0.46 1.11 -0.54
N ASP A 48 -1.02 0.42 -1.52
CA ASP A 48 -2.27 0.84 -2.14
C ASP A 48 -3.43 0.82 -1.15
N LEU A 49 -3.53 -0.23 -0.35
CA LEU A 49 -4.56 -0.34 0.69
C LEU A 49 -4.39 0.70 1.78
N ALA A 50 -3.16 1.02 2.17
CA ALA A 50 -2.88 2.06 3.17
C ALA A 50 -3.31 3.44 2.67
N ALA A 51 -3.00 3.77 1.42
CA ALA A 51 -3.41 5.03 0.81
C ALA A 51 -4.93 5.11 0.68
N ALA A 52 -5.57 4.06 0.17
CA ALA A 52 -7.01 3.99 -0.02
C ALA A 52 -7.77 4.12 1.32
N ARG A 53 -7.24 3.51 2.38
CA ARG A 53 -7.83 3.61 3.72
C ARG A 53 -7.85 5.06 4.20
N ARG A 54 -6.76 5.79 3.99
CA ARG A 54 -6.68 7.22 4.34
C ARG A 54 -7.59 8.08 3.46
N GLU A 55 -7.84 7.64 2.23
CA GLU A 55 -8.77 8.31 1.31
C GLU A 55 -10.23 7.97 1.56
N GLY A 56 -10.52 7.03 2.47
CA GLY A 56 -11.88 6.54 2.71
C GLY A 56 -12.46 5.78 1.53
N ARG A 57 -11.61 5.10 0.76
CA ARG A 57 -12.00 4.45 -0.50
C ARG A 57 -11.87 2.93 -0.39
N ALA A 58 -12.90 2.21 -0.83
CA ALA A 58 -12.87 0.77 -0.96
C ALA A 58 -12.05 0.34 -2.19
N VAL A 59 -11.33 -0.76 -2.10
CA VAL A 59 -10.49 -1.29 -3.19
C VAL A 59 -11.02 -2.63 -3.65
N SER A 60 -11.41 -2.71 -4.93
CA SER A 60 -11.83 -3.97 -5.53
C SER A 60 -10.63 -4.88 -5.77
N VAL A 61 -10.89 -6.20 -5.87
CA VAL A 61 -9.85 -7.17 -6.23
C VAL A 61 -9.18 -6.78 -7.54
N SER A 62 -9.96 -6.39 -8.56
CA SER A 62 -9.42 -6.01 -9.87
C SER A 62 -8.47 -4.81 -9.79
N SER A 63 -8.87 -3.79 -9.04
CA SER A 63 -8.02 -2.60 -8.83
C SER A 63 -6.73 -2.95 -8.10
N LEU A 64 -6.83 -3.81 -7.09
CA LEU A 64 -5.68 -4.24 -6.30
C LEU A 64 -4.70 -5.06 -7.13
N CYS A 65 -5.19 -5.89 -8.05
CA CYS A 65 -4.33 -6.62 -8.97
C CYS A 65 -3.46 -5.69 -9.82
N ILE A 66 -4.03 -4.56 -10.26
CA ILE A 66 -3.27 -3.56 -11.01
C ILE A 66 -2.22 -2.91 -10.11
N ALA A 67 -2.60 -2.54 -8.90
CA ALA A 67 -1.69 -1.91 -7.93
C ALA A 67 -0.52 -2.82 -7.54
N ALA A 68 -0.71 -4.14 -7.54
CA ALA A 68 0.32 -5.11 -7.22
C ALA A 68 1.49 -5.11 -8.22
N ALA A 69 1.28 -4.57 -9.43
CA ALA A 69 2.29 -4.38 -10.47
C ALA A 69 3.01 -5.67 -10.88
N VAL A 70 2.26 -6.77 -10.93
CA VAL A 70 2.68 -8.08 -11.41
C VAL A 70 1.55 -8.64 -12.29
N PRO A 71 1.79 -9.71 -13.06
CA PRO A 71 0.71 -10.33 -13.84
C PRO A 71 -0.49 -10.70 -12.96
N THR A 72 -1.69 -10.58 -13.51
CA THR A 72 -2.95 -10.74 -12.77
C THR A 72 -3.01 -12.06 -12.00
N THR A 73 -2.59 -13.17 -12.59
CA THR A 73 -2.58 -14.47 -11.91
C THR A 73 -1.65 -14.48 -10.70
N THR A 74 -0.51 -13.83 -10.79
CA THR A 74 0.42 -13.68 -9.68
C THR A 74 -0.18 -12.79 -8.59
N ALA A 75 -0.79 -11.67 -8.99
CA ALA A 75 -1.46 -10.76 -8.04
C ALA A 75 -2.56 -11.49 -7.28
N LEU A 76 -3.41 -12.26 -7.96
CA LEU A 76 -4.49 -13.01 -7.32
C LEU A 76 -3.96 -14.04 -6.31
N ARG A 77 -2.85 -14.70 -6.61
CA ARG A 77 -2.22 -15.64 -5.67
C ARG A 77 -1.71 -14.91 -4.42
N TRP A 78 -1.09 -13.75 -4.57
CA TRP A 78 -0.62 -12.96 -3.44
C TRP A 78 -1.78 -12.47 -2.57
N ILE A 79 -2.83 -11.96 -3.19
CA ILE A 79 -4.03 -11.51 -2.46
C ILE A 79 -4.62 -12.68 -1.66
N LYS A 80 -4.82 -13.84 -2.31
CA LYS A 80 -5.34 -15.02 -1.64
C LYS A 80 -4.46 -15.44 -0.47
N HIS A 81 -3.16 -15.50 -0.68
CA HIS A 81 -2.19 -15.87 0.36
C HIS A 81 -2.28 -14.92 1.56
N MET A 82 -2.33 -13.61 1.31
CA MET A 82 -2.41 -12.61 2.37
C MET A 82 -3.75 -12.64 3.10
N VAL A 83 -4.85 -12.97 2.40
CA VAL A 83 -6.16 -13.20 3.05
C VAL A 83 -6.11 -14.45 3.91
N ASP A 84 -5.56 -15.54 3.38
CA ASP A 84 -5.46 -16.81 4.12
C ASP A 84 -4.58 -16.66 5.38
N ASP A 85 -3.56 -15.83 5.32
CA ASP A 85 -2.69 -15.54 6.47
C ASP A 85 -3.30 -14.53 7.46
N GLY A 86 -4.48 -14.02 7.19
CA GLY A 86 -5.16 -13.09 8.09
C GLY A 86 -4.68 -11.65 8.01
N LEU A 87 -3.84 -11.31 7.04
CA LEU A 87 -3.35 -9.94 6.84
C LEU A 87 -4.39 -9.04 6.19
N LEU A 88 -5.19 -9.60 5.31
CA LEU A 88 -6.23 -8.91 4.55
C LEU A 88 -7.58 -9.56 4.81
N VAL A 89 -8.64 -8.78 4.60
CA VAL A 89 -10.02 -9.24 4.69
C VAL A 89 -10.69 -9.07 3.34
N ARG A 90 -11.38 -10.11 2.87
CA ARG A 90 -12.18 -10.06 1.67
C ARG A 90 -13.64 -9.84 2.03
N ARG A 91 -14.26 -8.83 1.41
CA ARG A 91 -15.68 -8.54 1.58
C ARG A 91 -16.39 -8.64 0.25
N ALA A 92 -17.54 -9.32 0.23
CA ALA A 92 -18.41 -9.32 -0.94
C ALA A 92 -19.04 -7.94 -1.12
N ASP A 93 -19.19 -7.52 -2.39
CA ASP A 93 -19.97 -6.34 -2.71
C ASP A 93 -21.46 -6.68 -2.53
N GLN A 94 -22.16 -5.93 -1.69
CA GLN A 94 -23.58 -6.16 -1.43
C GLN A 94 -24.47 -5.83 -2.63
N GLU A 95 -24.00 -4.97 -3.51
CA GLU A 95 -24.75 -4.55 -4.70
C GLU A 95 -24.45 -5.39 -5.94
N ASP A 96 -23.27 -6.01 -6.01
CA ASP A 96 -22.87 -6.87 -7.11
C ASP A 96 -22.07 -8.07 -6.58
N ALA A 97 -22.72 -9.25 -6.57
CA ALA A 97 -22.13 -10.47 -6.05
C ALA A 97 -20.89 -10.94 -6.82
N ARG A 98 -20.67 -10.39 -8.03
CA ARG A 98 -19.49 -10.72 -8.84
C ARG A 98 -18.26 -9.92 -8.44
N ARG A 99 -18.42 -8.91 -7.58
CA ARG A 99 -17.37 -8.05 -7.08
C ARG A 99 -17.00 -8.40 -5.65
N ALA A 100 -15.74 -8.23 -5.33
CA ALA A 100 -15.27 -8.30 -3.96
C ALA A 100 -14.31 -7.15 -3.71
N PHE A 101 -14.28 -6.71 -2.47
CA PHE A 101 -13.37 -5.69 -1.96
C PHE A 101 -12.36 -6.33 -1.03
N ILE A 102 -11.18 -5.74 -0.99
CA ILE A 102 -10.10 -6.15 -0.08
C ILE A 102 -9.78 -4.97 0.82
N GLU A 103 -9.61 -5.26 2.09
CA GLU A 103 -9.16 -4.27 3.06
C GLU A 103 -8.12 -4.87 4.00
N LEU A 104 -7.36 -4.00 4.66
CA LEU A 104 -6.43 -4.42 5.69
C LEU A 104 -7.21 -4.98 6.89
N ALA A 105 -6.78 -6.12 7.43
CA ALA A 105 -7.28 -6.56 8.74
C ALA A 105 -6.91 -5.49 9.77
N PRO A 106 -7.71 -5.31 10.85
CA PRO A 106 -7.46 -4.25 11.83
C PRO A 106 -6.05 -4.27 12.42
N ALA A 107 -5.55 -5.44 12.78
CA ALA A 107 -4.19 -5.57 13.32
C ALA A 107 -3.12 -5.25 12.27
N THR A 108 -3.38 -5.59 11.00
CA THR A 108 -2.47 -5.28 9.90
C THR A 108 -2.42 -3.78 9.65
N ALA A 109 -3.57 -3.11 9.67
CA ALA A 109 -3.63 -1.66 9.50
C ALA A 109 -2.80 -0.94 10.56
N GLU A 110 -2.92 -1.36 11.82
CA GLU A 110 -2.18 -0.79 12.93
C GLU A 110 -0.67 -1.03 12.79
N THR A 111 -0.27 -2.25 12.45
CA THR A 111 1.14 -2.60 12.24
C THR A 111 1.72 -1.84 11.06
N LEU A 112 0.96 -1.75 9.96
CA LEU A 112 1.40 -1.05 8.75
C LEU A 112 1.57 0.44 9.00
N ASP A 113 0.67 1.07 9.76
CA ASP A 113 0.80 2.49 10.12
C ASP A 113 2.11 2.74 10.87
N ARG A 114 2.48 1.87 11.81
CA ARG A 114 3.76 1.96 12.52
C ARG A 114 4.95 1.76 11.58
N CYS A 115 4.83 0.80 10.69
CA CYS A 115 5.87 0.52 9.69
C CYS A 115 6.10 1.71 8.76
N LEU A 116 5.03 2.31 8.23
CA LEU A 116 5.10 3.47 7.35
C LEU A 116 5.69 4.68 8.07
N GLU A 117 5.27 4.93 9.31
CA GLU A 117 5.82 5.99 10.13
C GLU A 117 7.34 5.84 10.31
N ALA A 118 7.77 4.63 10.64
CA ALA A 118 9.19 4.35 10.84
C ALA A 118 9.99 4.50 9.53
N CYS A 119 9.50 3.92 8.45
CA CYS A 119 10.23 3.89 7.17
C CYS A 119 10.25 5.25 6.49
N PHE A 120 9.13 5.98 6.50
CA PHE A 120 9.01 7.24 5.78
C PHE A 120 9.65 8.43 6.51
N ASN A 121 9.96 8.27 7.79
CA ASN A 121 10.57 9.32 8.60
C ASN A 121 12.03 9.02 8.96
N LEU A 122 12.67 8.07 8.27
CA LEU A 122 14.09 7.82 8.45
C LEU A 122 14.93 9.04 8.05
N PRO A 123 15.95 9.40 8.85
CA PRO A 123 16.86 10.48 8.48
C PRO A 123 17.60 10.18 7.18
N GLY A 124 17.72 11.16 6.31
CA GLY A 124 18.46 11.03 5.06
C GLY A 124 17.71 10.39 3.89
N LEU A 125 16.44 10.09 4.06
CA LEU A 125 15.59 9.59 2.97
C LEU A 125 14.71 10.64 2.35
#